data_9e4db49cef601c18b9eeeb30458f6eb6
#
_entry.id   9e4db49cef601c18b9eeeb30458f6eb6
#
_cell.length_a   1.000
_cell.length_b   1.000
_cell.length_c   1.000
_cell.angle_alpha   90.00
_cell.angle_beta   90.00
_cell.angle_gamma   90.00
#
_symmetry.space_group_name_H-M   'P 1'
#
loop_
_entity.id
_entity.type
_entity.pdbx_description
1 polymer ?
#
loop_
_entity_poly.entity_id
_entity_poly.type
_entity_poly.pdbx_seq_one_letter_code
_entity_poly.pdbx_strand_id
1 'polypeptide(L)'
;MNIATDTLAEADTLPPWPQEEFDAKLRAKESRYHIHHPFNLRLNAGELQPFQVRGWVANRFYYQACIPMKDAAILSNCPDRDVRREWVERILDQDGRGSREGAEAGGIEAWVRLGEACGLRAPDLWSHKHVVPGVRFAVNAYVNFARQAPWQEAAISSLTELFAPRIHADRLAGWPSHYPWIDPQGLGYFRQRIPLATRDVEHGLRIAHQWCSTRRRQMRALEILQFKLDVLWAMLDAIERAYPDDLPEEARP
;
A
#
# COMPACT_ATOMS: atom_id res chain seq x y z
N MET A 1 -6.86 -4.52 -32.79
CA MET A 1 -8.19 -5.00 -32.32
C MET A 1 -8.16 -4.97 -30.81
N ASN A 2 -8.93 -4.12 -30.20
CA ASN A 2 -8.72 -3.68 -28.80
C ASN A 2 -9.68 -4.50 -27.90
N ILE A 3 -9.21 -5.68 -27.42
CA ILE A 3 -9.98 -6.61 -26.58
C ILE A 3 -10.61 -5.93 -25.33
N ALA A 4 -9.98 -4.85 -24.81
CA ALA A 4 -10.49 -4.11 -23.67
C ALA A 4 -11.72 -3.24 -24.00
N THR A 5 -11.85 -2.75 -25.24
CA THR A 5 -12.96 -1.88 -25.67
C THR A 5 -14.24 -2.66 -25.91
N ASP A 6 -14.15 -3.88 -26.44
CA ASP A 6 -15.32 -4.73 -26.72
C ASP A 6 -15.96 -5.24 -25.40
N THR A 7 -15.16 -5.60 -24.39
CA THR A 7 -15.65 -6.01 -23.07
C THR A 7 -16.33 -4.88 -22.28
N LEU A 8 -15.91 -3.63 -22.46
CA LEU A 8 -16.55 -2.48 -21.81
C LEU A 8 -17.87 -2.08 -22.48
N ALA A 9 -17.98 -2.23 -23.80
CA ALA A 9 -19.24 -1.98 -24.52
C ALA A 9 -20.32 -3.02 -24.17
N GLU A 10 -19.94 -4.29 -24.00
CA GLU A 10 -20.84 -5.34 -23.51
C GLU A 10 -21.29 -5.09 -22.06
N ALA A 11 -20.43 -4.52 -21.23
CA ALA A 11 -20.75 -4.22 -19.83
C ALA A 11 -21.85 -3.16 -19.66
N ASP A 12 -22.05 -2.28 -20.64
CA ASP A 12 -23.13 -1.27 -20.60
C ASP A 12 -24.52 -1.89 -20.77
N THR A 13 -24.63 -3.10 -21.34
CA THR A 13 -25.88 -3.81 -21.56
C THR A 13 -26.25 -4.79 -20.44
N LEU A 14 -25.30 -5.13 -19.56
CA LEU A 14 -25.51 -6.09 -18.50
C LEU A 14 -26.00 -5.42 -17.20
N PRO A 15 -26.88 -6.09 -16.43
CA PRO A 15 -27.23 -5.60 -15.10
C PRO A 15 -26.00 -5.61 -14.18
N PRO A 16 -25.92 -4.71 -13.18
CA PRO A 16 -24.87 -4.75 -12.19
C PRO A 16 -24.90 -6.09 -11.43
N TRP A 17 -23.72 -6.56 -11.00
CA TRP A 17 -23.66 -7.66 -10.04
C TRP A 17 -24.37 -7.26 -8.74
N PRO A 18 -25.07 -8.20 -8.09
CA PRO A 18 -25.47 -8.01 -6.69
C PRO A 18 -24.25 -7.63 -5.84
N GLN A 19 -24.46 -6.84 -4.79
CA GLN A 19 -23.37 -6.33 -3.95
C GLN A 19 -22.50 -7.47 -3.40
N GLU A 20 -23.09 -8.54 -2.92
CA GLU A 20 -22.36 -9.70 -2.41
C GLU A 20 -21.45 -10.34 -3.46
N GLU A 21 -21.95 -10.48 -4.70
CA GLU A 21 -21.13 -11.00 -5.81
C GLU A 21 -19.98 -10.04 -6.17
N PHE A 22 -20.25 -8.74 -6.18
CA PHE A 22 -19.21 -7.74 -6.44
C PHE A 22 -18.13 -7.76 -5.37
N ASP A 23 -18.49 -7.83 -4.09
CA ASP A 23 -17.57 -7.95 -2.98
C ASP A 23 -16.74 -9.24 -3.05
N ALA A 24 -17.36 -10.37 -3.43
CA ALA A 24 -16.64 -11.62 -3.65
C ALA A 24 -15.58 -11.48 -4.77
N LYS A 25 -15.92 -10.78 -5.86
CA LYS A 25 -14.98 -10.50 -6.96
C LYS A 25 -13.81 -9.59 -6.53
N LEU A 26 -14.07 -8.56 -5.72
CA LEU A 26 -13.02 -7.73 -5.12
C LEU A 26 -12.09 -8.57 -4.24
N ARG A 27 -12.66 -9.41 -3.36
CA ARG A 27 -11.89 -10.28 -2.47
C ARG A 27 -11.10 -11.35 -3.20
N ALA A 28 -11.62 -11.89 -4.32
CA ALA A 28 -10.91 -12.87 -5.15
C ALA A 28 -9.58 -12.34 -5.72
N LYS A 29 -9.39 -11.01 -5.78
CA LYS A 29 -8.13 -10.40 -6.15
C LYS A 29 -7.01 -10.60 -5.13
N GLU A 30 -7.31 -11.09 -3.94
CA GLU A 30 -6.32 -11.40 -2.87
C GLU A 30 -5.19 -12.29 -3.37
N SER A 31 -5.48 -13.24 -4.26
CA SER A 31 -4.47 -14.13 -4.87
C SER A 31 -3.35 -13.38 -5.63
N ARG A 32 -3.58 -12.13 -6.00
CA ARG A 32 -2.60 -11.24 -6.64
C ARG A 32 -1.99 -10.23 -5.66
N TYR A 33 -2.37 -10.29 -4.39
CA TYR A 33 -1.80 -9.40 -3.38
C TYR A 33 -0.35 -9.77 -3.10
N HIS A 34 0.46 -8.75 -2.90
CA HIS A 34 1.92 -8.90 -2.77
C HIS A 34 2.37 -9.75 -1.54
N ILE A 35 1.46 -10.18 -0.67
CA ILE A 35 1.75 -11.18 0.38
C ILE A 35 2.21 -12.50 -0.25
N HIS A 36 1.76 -12.81 -1.46
CA HIS A 36 2.10 -14.01 -2.22
C HIS A 36 3.33 -13.85 -3.11
N HIS A 37 3.95 -12.66 -3.14
CA HIS A 37 5.17 -12.43 -3.90
C HIS A 37 6.33 -13.26 -3.31
N PRO A 38 7.20 -13.91 -4.14
CA PRO A 38 8.30 -14.73 -3.65
C PRO A 38 9.17 -14.03 -2.62
N PHE A 39 9.57 -12.79 -2.88
CA PHE A 39 10.34 -12.00 -1.91
C PHE A 39 9.61 -11.85 -0.55
N ASN A 40 8.31 -11.60 -0.58
CA ASN A 40 7.55 -11.41 0.67
C ASN A 40 7.32 -12.73 1.42
N LEU A 41 7.21 -13.85 0.70
CA LEU A 41 7.18 -15.19 1.31
C LEU A 41 8.49 -15.47 2.04
N ARG A 42 9.64 -15.24 1.41
CA ARG A 42 10.98 -15.34 2.03
C ARG A 42 11.13 -14.39 3.23
N LEU A 43 10.65 -13.14 3.10
CA LEU A 43 10.66 -12.16 4.18
C LEU A 43 9.88 -12.64 5.41
N ASN A 44 8.69 -13.22 5.21
CA ASN A 44 7.88 -13.69 6.30
C ASN A 44 8.38 -15.03 6.88
N ALA A 45 9.06 -15.84 6.09
CA ALA A 45 9.69 -17.10 6.53
C ALA A 45 11.03 -16.91 7.26
N GLY A 46 11.58 -15.68 7.32
CA GLY A 46 12.88 -15.44 7.96
C GLY A 46 14.08 -15.82 7.11
N GLU A 47 13.90 -15.99 5.79
CA GLU A 47 14.93 -16.48 4.87
C GLU A 47 15.78 -15.35 4.26
N LEU A 48 15.42 -14.09 4.53
CA LEU A 48 16.18 -12.95 4.01
C LEU A 48 17.36 -12.59 4.92
N GLN A 49 18.46 -12.22 4.30
CA GLN A 49 19.61 -11.68 5.02
C GLN A 49 19.32 -10.26 5.56
N PRO A 50 20.02 -9.80 6.61
CA PRO A 50 19.79 -8.48 7.20
C PRO A 50 19.82 -7.32 6.20
N PHE A 51 20.70 -7.34 5.20
CA PHE A 51 20.79 -6.28 4.19
C PHE A 51 19.57 -6.27 3.26
N GLN A 52 18.97 -7.43 2.95
CA GLN A 52 17.76 -7.53 2.13
C GLN A 52 16.54 -6.97 2.89
N VAL A 53 16.44 -7.27 4.19
CA VAL A 53 15.41 -6.68 5.06
C VAL A 53 15.57 -5.16 5.13
N ARG A 54 16.80 -4.65 5.32
CA ARG A 54 17.11 -3.21 5.29
C ARG A 54 16.72 -2.58 3.94
N GLY A 55 17.10 -3.23 2.85
CA GLY A 55 16.75 -2.80 1.50
C GLY A 55 15.24 -2.69 1.32
N TRP A 56 14.49 -3.70 1.78
CA TRP A 56 13.03 -3.65 1.74
C TRP A 56 12.46 -2.51 2.59
N VAL A 57 12.92 -2.34 3.84
CA VAL A 57 12.45 -1.27 4.75
C VAL A 57 12.68 0.10 4.12
N ALA A 58 13.89 0.35 3.58
CA ALA A 58 14.26 1.63 2.97
C ALA A 58 13.43 1.94 1.71
N ASN A 59 13.19 0.96 0.87
CA ASN A 59 12.40 1.13 -0.35
C ASN A 59 10.91 1.29 -0.05
N ARG A 60 10.39 0.51 0.88
CA ARG A 60 8.98 0.58 1.29
C ARG A 60 8.68 1.90 2.01
N PHE A 61 9.68 2.53 2.64
CA PHE A 61 9.55 3.86 3.23
C PHE A 61 9.12 4.91 2.20
N TYR A 62 9.66 4.88 0.98
CA TYR A 62 9.24 5.80 -0.08
C TYR A 62 7.75 5.69 -0.40
N TYR A 63 7.24 4.47 -0.50
CA TYR A 63 5.80 4.28 -0.65
C TYR A 63 5.04 4.84 0.55
N GLN A 64 5.53 4.61 1.78
CA GLN A 64 4.91 5.08 3.00
C GLN A 64 4.81 6.61 3.03
N ALA A 65 5.90 7.30 2.70
CA ALA A 65 5.95 8.76 2.62
C ALA A 65 5.05 9.35 1.51
N CYS A 66 4.76 8.57 0.47
CA CYS A 66 3.89 9.00 -0.64
C CYS A 66 2.39 8.74 -0.40
N ILE A 67 2.01 7.96 0.62
CA ILE A 67 0.59 7.70 0.93
C ILE A 67 -0.18 8.99 1.23
N PRO A 68 0.27 9.90 2.11
CA PRO A 68 -0.44 11.17 2.36
C PRO A 68 -0.58 12.02 1.11
N MET A 69 0.43 12.03 0.24
CA MET A 69 0.39 12.78 -1.03
C MET A 69 -0.70 12.23 -1.96
N LYS A 70 -0.83 10.92 -2.05
CA LYS A 70 -1.90 10.24 -2.79
C LYS A 70 -3.28 10.56 -2.17
N ASP A 71 -3.40 10.51 -0.84
CA ASP A 71 -4.64 10.81 -0.15
C ASP A 71 -5.05 12.29 -0.25
N ALA A 72 -4.08 13.21 -0.22
CA ALA A 72 -4.30 14.62 -0.49
C ALA A 72 -4.79 14.88 -1.92
N ALA A 73 -4.30 14.13 -2.91
CA ALA A 73 -4.78 14.20 -4.29
C ALA A 73 -6.26 13.77 -4.40
N ILE A 74 -6.66 12.73 -3.69
CA ILE A 74 -8.07 12.31 -3.60
C ILE A 74 -8.91 13.41 -2.97
N LEU A 75 -8.46 14.00 -1.85
CA LEU A 75 -9.16 15.09 -1.18
C LEU A 75 -9.35 16.30 -2.09
N SER A 76 -8.31 16.70 -2.84
CA SER A 76 -8.35 17.86 -3.73
C SER A 76 -9.37 17.70 -4.86
N ASN A 77 -9.63 16.48 -5.31
CA ASN A 77 -10.55 16.16 -6.39
C ASN A 77 -11.97 15.80 -5.89
N CYS A 78 -12.15 15.59 -4.58
CA CYS A 78 -13.43 15.17 -4.00
C CYS A 78 -14.29 16.39 -3.61
N PRO A 79 -15.46 16.64 -4.26
CA PRO A 79 -16.36 17.73 -3.88
C PRO A 79 -17.16 17.40 -2.62
N ASP A 80 -17.33 16.12 -2.26
CA ASP A 80 -18.12 15.67 -1.12
C ASP A 80 -17.39 15.96 0.20
N ARG A 81 -18.01 16.81 1.04
CA ARG A 81 -17.44 17.23 2.31
C ARG A 81 -17.37 16.11 3.34
N ASP A 82 -18.36 15.23 3.35
CA ASP A 82 -18.43 14.17 4.35
C ASP A 82 -17.40 13.08 4.03
N VAL A 83 -17.21 12.76 2.77
CA VAL A 83 -16.09 11.92 2.32
C VAL A 83 -14.75 12.54 2.70
N ARG A 84 -14.56 13.86 2.48
CA ARG A 84 -13.30 14.53 2.85
C ARG A 84 -13.04 14.49 4.35
N ARG A 85 -14.04 14.63 5.20
CA ARG A 85 -13.90 14.56 6.67
C ARG A 85 -13.40 13.20 7.14
N GLU A 86 -13.87 12.12 6.53
CA GLU A 86 -13.42 10.78 6.84
C GLU A 86 -12.04 10.50 6.22
N TRP A 87 -11.82 10.99 4.98
CA TRP A 87 -10.59 10.70 4.26
C TRP A 87 -9.35 11.42 4.83
N VAL A 88 -9.53 12.60 5.43
CA VAL A 88 -8.42 13.34 6.05
C VAL A 88 -7.76 12.58 7.19
N GLU A 89 -8.49 11.73 7.89
CA GLU A 89 -7.95 10.89 8.95
C GLU A 89 -6.82 9.97 8.44
N ARG A 90 -6.90 9.51 7.19
CA ARG A 90 -5.86 8.68 6.56
C ARG A 90 -4.53 9.44 6.40
N ILE A 91 -4.60 10.74 6.13
CA ILE A 91 -3.42 11.61 6.08
C ILE A 91 -2.83 11.77 7.49
N LEU A 92 -3.69 12.08 8.45
CA LEU A 92 -3.28 12.26 9.85
C LEU A 92 -2.71 10.98 10.48
N ASP A 93 -3.21 9.81 10.09
CA ASP A 93 -2.65 8.53 10.52
C ASP A 93 -1.21 8.32 10.03
N GLN A 94 -0.83 8.93 8.91
CA GLN A 94 0.50 8.79 8.32
C GLN A 94 1.43 9.94 8.71
N ASP A 95 0.96 11.18 8.59
CA ASP A 95 1.74 12.39 8.87
C ASP A 95 1.76 12.76 10.36
N GLY A 96 0.87 12.14 11.15
CA GLY A 96 0.70 12.52 12.55
C GLY A 96 -0.20 13.75 12.75
N ARG A 97 -0.32 14.20 14.00
CA ARG A 97 -1.17 15.34 14.38
C ARG A 97 -0.35 16.44 15.03
N GLY A 98 -0.64 17.65 14.65
CA GLY A 98 0.08 18.83 15.17
C GLY A 98 1.37 19.08 14.38
N SER A 99 1.92 20.30 14.54
CA SER A 99 3.10 20.76 13.79
C SER A 99 4.19 21.36 14.69
N ARG A 100 4.07 21.22 15.99
CA ARG A 100 4.96 21.82 17.00
C ARG A 100 5.40 20.79 18.02
N GLU A 101 6.21 21.23 18.98
CA GLU A 101 6.59 20.44 20.13
C GLU A 101 5.35 19.80 20.80
N GLY A 102 5.33 18.45 20.95
CA GLY A 102 4.17 17.70 21.38
C GLY A 102 3.28 17.13 20.27
N ALA A 103 3.71 17.25 18.99
CA ALA A 103 2.99 16.58 17.89
C ALA A 103 2.94 15.05 18.07
N GLU A 104 1.79 14.45 17.76
CA GLU A 104 1.63 13.00 17.76
C GLU A 104 2.27 12.42 16.50
N ALA A 105 3.18 11.47 16.68
CA ALA A 105 3.84 10.78 15.58
C ALA A 105 2.88 9.89 14.80
N GLY A 106 2.97 9.94 13.47
CA GLY A 106 2.18 9.11 12.57
C GLY A 106 2.89 7.83 12.11
N GLY A 107 2.31 7.21 11.09
CA GLY A 107 2.83 5.99 10.49
C GLY A 107 4.20 6.18 9.82
N ILE A 108 4.49 7.39 9.33
CA ILE A 108 5.79 7.70 8.72
C ILE A 108 6.90 7.62 9.76
N GLU A 109 6.74 8.28 10.91
CA GLU A 109 7.71 8.20 12.01
C GLU A 109 7.78 6.78 12.61
N ALA A 110 6.66 6.07 12.68
CA ALA A 110 6.67 4.67 13.11
C ALA A 110 7.47 3.79 12.14
N TRP A 111 7.45 4.10 10.83
CA TRP A 111 8.28 3.42 9.85
C TRP A 111 9.76 3.79 9.95
N VAL A 112 10.07 5.06 10.25
CA VAL A 112 11.46 5.48 10.53
C VAL A 112 12.02 4.69 11.72
N ARG A 113 11.24 4.56 12.81
CA ARG A 113 11.64 3.74 13.97
C ARG A 113 11.87 2.27 13.61
N LEU A 114 11.05 1.70 12.69
CA LEU A 114 11.31 0.36 12.16
C LEU A 114 12.66 0.32 11.41
N GLY A 115 12.96 1.33 10.61
CA GLY A 115 14.23 1.43 9.89
C GLY A 115 15.42 1.49 10.84
N GLU A 116 15.33 2.31 11.89
CA GLU A 116 16.38 2.42 12.92
C GLU A 116 16.55 1.10 13.67
N ALA A 117 15.46 0.41 14.02
CA ALA A 117 15.49 -0.92 14.61
C ALA A 117 16.14 -1.98 13.70
N CYS A 118 16.10 -1.77 12.38
CA CYS A 118 16.81 -2.60 11.40
C CYS A 118 18.26 -2.14 11.16
N GLY A 119 18.74 -1.08 11.83
CA GLY A 119 20.08 -0.53 11.69
C GLY A 119 20.26 0.46 10.53
N LEU A 120 19.18 0.99 9.95
CA LEU A 120 19.23 2.11 9.02
C LEU A 120 19.29 3.43 9.77
N ARG A 121 19.90 4.44 9.15
CA ARG A 121 19.91 5.79 9.71
C ARG A 121 18.70 6.59 9.25
N ALA A 122 18.03 7.28 10.16
CA ALA A 122 16.89 8.13 9.80
C ALA A 122 17.17 9.14 8.66
N PRO A 123 18.34 9.85 8.60
CA PRO A 123 18.63 10.72 7.47
C PRO A 123 18.70 10.02 6.11
N ASP A 124 19.13 8.74 6.05
CA ASP A 124 19.18 7.97 4.82
C ASP A 124 17.79 7.56 4.35
N LEU A 125 16.86 7.35 5.29
CA LEU A 125 15.44 7.13 4.97
C LEU A 125 14.80 8.41 4.43
N TRP A 126 14.93 9.51 5.14
CA TRP A 126 14.34 10.80 4.73
C TRP A 126 14.87 11.32 3.39
N SER A 127 16.15 11.09 3.08
CA SER A 127 16.74 11.44 1.78
C SER A 127 16.40 10.45 0.67
N HIS A 128 15.71 9.33 0.99
CA HIS A 128 15.43 8.25 0.05
C HIS A 128 16.69 7.69 -0.64
N LYS A 129 17.82 7.66 0.07
CA LYS A 129 19.14 7.28 -0.44
C LYS A 129 19.15 5.90 -1.10
N HIS A 130 18.44 4.94 -0.52
CA HIS A 130 18.44 3.53 -0.96
C HIS A 130 17.25 3.18 -1.85
N VAL A 131 16.43 4.16 -2.27
CA VAL A 131 15.24 3.90 -3.08
C VAL A 131 15.62 3.66 -4.53
N VAL A 132 15.38 2.44 -4.99
CA VAL A 132 15.70 2.02 -6.35
C VAL A 132 14.72 2.60 -7.40
N PRO A 133 15.19 2.79 -8.66
CA PRO A 133 14.37 3.44 -9.70
C PRO A 133 13.03 2.74 -9.95
N GLY A 134 12.97 1.41 -9.94
CA GLY A 134 11.73 0.66 -10.16
C GLY A 134 10.68 0.91 -9.07
N VAL A 135 11.09 1.05 -7.81
CA VAL A 135 10.21 1.42 -6.71
C VAL A 135 9.68 2.84 -6.89
N ARG A 136 10.55 3.82 -7.25
CA ARG A 136 10.11 5.19 -7.55
C ARG A 136 9.09 5.22 -8.67
N PHE A 137 9.34 4.47 -9.75
CA PHE A 137 8.43 4.40 -10.88
C PHE A 137 7.05 3.88 -10.47
N ALA A 138 7.00 2.75 -9.78
CA ALA A 138 5.75 2.11 -9.34
C ALA A 138 4.96 3.01 -8.37
N VAL A 139 5.63 3.60 -7.37
CA VAL A 139 4.99 4.50 -6.40
C VAL A 139 4.48 5.78 -7.07
N ASN A 140 5.29 6.39 -7.96
CA ASN A 140 4.90 7.60 -8.67
C ASN A 140 3.73 7.34 -9.64
N ALA A 141 3.67 6.17 -10.29
CA ALA A 141 2.53 5.77 -11.10
C ALA A 141 1.23 5.74 -10.26
N TYR A 142 1.30 5.22 -9.04
CA TYR A 142 0.16 5.20 -8.12
C TYR A 142 -0.28 6.61 -7.67
N VAL A 143 0.67 7.46 -7.27
CA VAL A 143 0.37 8.85 -6.88
C VAL A 143 -0.21 9.64 -8.07
N ASN A 144 0.36 9.48 -9.26
CA ASN A 144 -0.12 10.14 -10.47
C ASN A 144 -1.51 9.65 -10.89
N PHE A 145 -1.79 8.36 -10.74
CA PHE A 145 -3.14 7.84 -10.92
C PHE A 145 -4.14 8.58 -10.02
N ALA A 146 -3.85 8.74 -8.73
CA ALA A 146 -4.72 9.43 -7.79
C ALA A 146 -4.90 10.94 -8.12
N ARG A 147 -3.89 11.57 -8.74
CA ARG A 147 -3.96 12.98 -9.17
C ARG A 147 -4.85 13.19 -10.40
N GLN A 148 -4.89 12.21 -11.30
CA GLN A 148 -5.51 12.35 -12.63
C GLN A 148 -6.88 11.68 -12.71
N ALA A 149 -7.13 10.64 -11.93
CA ALA A 149 -8.37 9.89 -11.95
C ALA A 149 -9.51 10.66 -11.25
N PRO A 150 -10.78 10.40 -11.61
CA PRO A 150 -11.90 10.79 -10.77
C PRO A 150 -11.69 10.33 -9.33
N TRP A 151 -12.10 11.14 -8.36
CA TRP A 151 -11.80 10.87 -6.94
C TRP A 151 -12.32 9.51 -6.46
N GLN A 152 -13.46 9.04 -7.01
CA GLN A 152 -14.00 7.72 -6.67
C GLN A 152 -13.08 6.59 -7.14
N GLU A 153 -12.57 6.69 -8.36
CA GLU A 153 -11.60 5.72 -8.89
C GLU A 153 -10.30 5.75 -8.07
N ALA A 154 -9.83 6.94 -7.74
CA ALA A 154 -8.65 7.11 -6.90
C ALA A 154 -8.86 6.53 -5.49
N ALA A 155 -10.06 6.70 -4.88
CA ALA A 155 -10.41 6.10 -3.61
C ALA A 155 -10.45 4.57 -3.69
N ILE A 156 -11.05 4.00 -4.75
CA ILE A 156 -11.12 2.55 -5.01
C ILE A 156 -9.73 1.92 -5.13
N SER A 157 -8.73 2.65 -5.64
CA SER A 157 -7.35 2.15 -5.68
C SER A 157 -6.76 1.85 -4.29
N SER A 158 -7.39 2.33 -3.21
CA SER A 158 -7.00 2.03 -1.84
C SER A 158 -7.61 0.74 -1.28
N LEU A 159 -8.48 0.03 -2.03
CA LEU A 159 -9.13 -1.20 -1.58
C LEU A 159 -8.18 -2.39 -1.33
N THR A 160 -6.89 -2.26 -1.62
CA THR A 160 -5.88 -3.22 -1.14
C THR A 160 -5.81 -3.30 0.38
N GLU A 161 -6.39 -2.34 1.11
CA GLU A 161 -6.59 -2.44 2.57
C GLU A 161 -7.46 -3.65 2.97
N LEU A 162 -8.30 -4.20 2.06
CA LEU A 162 -9.02 -5.47 2.24
C LEU A 162 -8.10 -6.62 2.69
N PHE A 163 -6.84 -6.59 2.29
CA PHE A 163 -5.86 -7.66 2.49
C PHE A 163 -4.78 -7.28 3.53
N ALA A 164 -4.67 -6.00 3.90
CA ALA A 164 -3.59 -5.47 4.71
C ALA A 164 -3.54 -6.02 6.16
N PRO A 165 -4.64 -6.25 6.88
CA PRO A 165 -4.59 -6.75 8.24
C PRO A 165 -3.80 -8.06 8.38
N ARG A 166 -3.97 -8.98 7.42
CA ARG A 166 -3.28 -10.28 7.44
C ARG A 166 -1.76 -10.13 7.35
N ILE A 167 -1.24 -9.33 6.41
CA ILE A 167 0.21 -9.18 6.23
C ILE A 167 0.87 -8.52 7.45
N HIS A 168 0.17 -7.62 8.15
CA HIS A 168 0.67 -7.02 9.38
C HIS A 168 0.67 -8.01 10.54
N ALA A 169 -0.38 -8.83 10.67
CA ALA A 169 -0.47 -9.88 11.68
C ALA A 169 0.62 -10.94 11.49
N ASP A 170 0.87 -11.39 10.26
CA ASP A 170 1.90 -12.38 9.95
C ASP A 170 3.30 -11.88 10.35
N ARG A 171 3.60 -10.59 10.10
CA ARG A 171 4.87 -9.98 10.50
C ARG A 171 5.03 -9.88 12.01
N LEU A 172 4.00 -9.48 12.72
CA LEU A 172 4.04 -9.41 14.18
C LEU A 172 4.22 -10.78 14.83
N ALA A 173 3.65 -11.82 14.23
CA ALA A 173 3.79 -13.19 14.72
C ALA A 173 5.17 -13.79 14.42
N GLY A 174 5.70 -13.59 13.22
CA GLY A 174 6.91 -14.28 12.76
C GLY A 174 8.22 -13.53 13.01
N TRP A 175 8.25 -12.21 12.82
CA TRP A 175 9.51 -11.45 12.84
C TRP A 175 10.28 -11.50 14.14
N PRO A 176 9.68 -11.48 15.34
CA PRO A 176 10.45 -11.57 16.57
C PRO A 176 11.30 -12.84 16.68
N SER A 177 10.86 -13.95 16.11
CA SER A 177 11.61 -15.20 16.09
C SER A 177 12.53 -15.33 14.88
N HIS A 178 12.11 -14.84 13.71
CA HIS A 178 12.86 -14.95 12.46
C HIS A 178 14.00 -13.91 12.37
N TYR A 179 13.82 -12.73 12.92
CA TYR A 179 14.78 -11.62 12.89
C TYR A 179 15.06 -11.10 14.30
N PRO A 180 15.68 -11.90 15.20
CA PRO A 180 15.92 -11.53 16.60
C PRO A 180 16.86 -10.32 16.77
N TRP A 181 17.53 -9.93 15.71
CA TRP A 181 18.38 -8.73 15.65
C TRP A 181 17.60 -7.42 15.48
N ILE A 182 16.30 -7.49 15.17
CA ILE A 182 15.41 -6.29 15.07
C ILE A 182 14.79 -6.06 16.45
N ASP A 183 14.96 -4.83 16.98
CA ASP A 183 14.27 -4.44 18.21
C ASP A 183 12.74 -4.56 18.03
N PRO A 184 12.05 -5.36 18.87
CA PRO A 184 10.61 -5.53 18.80
C PRO A 184 9.80 -4.23 18.94
N GLN A 185 10.36 -3.18 19.55
CA GLN A 185 9.73 -1.86 19.64
C GLN A 185 9.58 -1.22 18.26
N GLY A 186 10.50 -1.48 17.32
CA GLY A 186 10.43 -1.04 15.94
C GLY A 186 9.21 -1.57 15.17
N LEU A 187 8.59 -2.67 15.63
CA LEU A 187 7.39 -3.24 14.98
C LEU A 187 6.08 -2.49 15.29
N GLY A 188 6.17 -1.32 15.95
CA GLY A 188 5.01 -0.49 16.31
C GLY A 188 4.13 -0.12 15.13
N TYR A 189 4.73 0.15 13.96
CA TYR A 189 3.97 0.43 12.74
C TYR A 189 2.96 -0.68 12.42
N PHE A 190 3.36 -1.94 12.44
CA PHE A 190 2.46 -3.06 12.10
C PHE A 190 1.32 -3.21 13.09
N ARG A 191 1.58 -2.96 14.40
CA ARG A 191 0.53 -3.01 15.44
C ARG A 191 -0.53 -1.94 15.21
N GLN A 192 -0.11 -0.71 14.90
CA GLN A 192 -1.00 0.41 14.67
C GLN A 192 -1.85 0.25 13.40
N ARG A 193 -1.30 -0.41 12.34
CA ARG A 193 -2.00 -0.53 11.06
C ARG A 193 -3.18 -1.50 11.07
N ILE A 194 -3.21 -2.50 11.95
CA ILE A 194 -4.29 -3.50 11.96
C ILE A 194 -5.67 -2.86 12.17
N PRO A 195 -5.93 -2.09 13.27
CA PRO A 195 -7.23 -1.46 13.47
C PRO A 195 -7.54 -0.38 12.42
N LEU A 196 -6.53 0.38 11.97
CA LEU A 196 -6.71 1.43 10.99
C LEU A 196 -7.10 0.87 9.62
N ALA A 197 -6.51 -0.26 9.20
CA ALA A 197 -6.87 -0.90 7.94
C ALA A 197 -8.32 -1.36 7.91
N THR A 198 -8.88 -1.84 9.02
CA THR A 198 -10.29 -2.24 9.12
C THR A 198 -11.21 -1.05 8.86
N ARG A 199 -10.98 0.09 9.52
CA ARG A 199 -11.74 1.33 9.29
C ARG A 199 -11.64 1.78 7.83
N ASP A 200 -10.43 1.75 7.27
CA ASP A 200 -10.15 2.18 5.90
C ASP A 200 -10.86 1.31 4.86
N VAL A 201 -11.00 0.01 5.14
CA VAL A 201 -11.77 -0.94 4.30
C VAL A 201 -13.25 -0.56 4.27
N GLU A 202 -13.87 -0.34 5.43
CA GLU A 202 -15.29 0.01 5.53
C GLU A 202 -15.60 1.28 4.76
N HIS A 203 -14.76 2.29 4.91
CA HIS A 203 -14.90 3.55 4.17
C HIS A 203 -14.72 3.35 2.65
N GLY A 204 -13.69 2.64 2.23
CA GLY A 204 -13.42 2.36 0.81
C GLY A 204 -14.54 1.56 0.14
N LEU A 205 -15.06 0.53 0.81
CA LEU A 205 -16.18 -0.28 0.30
C LEU A 205 -17.46 0.55 0.19
N ARG A 206 -17.76 1.42 1.16
CA ARG A 206 -18.93 2.31 1.08
C ARG A 206 -18.88 3.21 -0.16
N ILE A 207 -17.72 3.81 -0.45
CA ILE A 207 -17.51 4.60 -1.66
C ILE A 207 -17.68 3.73 -2.91
N ALA A 208 -17.09 2.53 -2.93
CA ALA A 208 -17.20 1.62 -4.06
C ALA A 208 -18.66 1.20 -4.31
N HIS A 209 -19.43 0.84 -3.28
CA HIS A 209 -20.84 0.46 -3.43
C HIS A 209 -21.70 1.61 -3.95
N GLN A 210 -21.47 2.83 -3.48
CA GLN A 210 -22.21 4.01 -3.93
C GLN A 210 -21.89 4.37 -5.39
N TRP A 211 -20.63 4.27 -5.79
CA TRP A 211 -20.20 4.65 -7.14
C TRP A 211 -20.45 3.54 -8.17
N CYS A 212 -20.25 2.27 -7.81
CA CYS A 212 -20.33 1.11 -8.71
C CYS A 212 -21.77 0.64 -8.96
N SER A 213 -22.67 1.57 -9.33
CA SER A 213 -24.09 1.29 -9.59
C SER A 213 -24.36 0.62 -10.94
N THR A 214 -23.36 0.45 -11.81
CA THR A 214 -23.46 -0.21 -13.12
C THR A 214 -22.39 -1.29 -13.24
N ARG A 215 -22.66 -2.30 -14.12
CA ARG A 215 -21.69 -3.35 -14.43
C ARG A 215 -20.36 -2.77 -14.89
N ARG A 216 -20.38 -1.76 -15.75
CA ARG A 216 -19.18 -1.08 -16.23
C ARG A 216 -18.35 -0.50 -15.10
N ARG A 217 -18.96 0.21 -14.14
CA ARG A 217 -18.24 0.77 -12.98
C ARG A 217 -17.70 -0.31 -12.06
N GLN A 218 -18.43 -1.41 -11.87
CA GLN A 218 -17.95 -2.56 -11.11
C GLN A 218 -16.73 -3.21 -11.77
N MET A 219 -16.75 -3.43 -13.08
CA MET A 219 -15.60 -3.91 -13.84
C MET A 219 -14.41 -2.94 -13.72
N ARG A 220 -14.68 -1.64 -13.87
CA ARG A 220 -13.65 -0.61 -13.71
C ARG A 220 -13.01 -0.64 -12.31
N ALA A 221 -13.78 -0.85 -11.28
CA ALA A 221 -13.26 -1.00 -9.90
C ALA A 221 -12.32 -2.21 -9.78
N LEU A 222 -12.64 -3.35 -10.41
CA LEU A 222 -11.76 -4.52 -10.45
C LEU A 222 -10.44 -4.27 -11.19
N GLU A 223 -10.48 -3.48 -12.29
CA GLU A 223 -9.28 -3.06 -13.03
C GLU A 223 -8.39 -2.14 -12.17
N ILE A 224 -8.99 -1.17 -11.48
CA ILE A 224 -8.28 -0.23 -10.61
C ILE A 224 -7.62 -0.98 -9.44
N LEU A 225 -8.34 -1.92 -8.83
CA LEU A 225 -7.76 -2.76 -7.77
C LEU A 225 -6.61 -3.59 -8.33
N GLN A 226 -6.75 -4.17 -9.55
CA GLN A 226 -5.67 -4.91 -10.20
C GLN A 226 -4.45 -4.00 -10.44
N PHE A 227 -4.64 -2.82 -11.01
CA PHE A 227 -3.56 -1.85 -11.19
C PHE A 227 -2.79 -1.61 -9.88
N LYS A 228 -3.50 -1.42 -8.79
CA LYS A 228 -2.85 -1.21 -7.49
C LYS A 228 -2.09 -2.44 -6.99
N LEU A 229 -2.63 -3.63 -7.21
CA LEU A 229 -1.94 -4.89 -6.91
C LEU A 229 -0.65 -5.02 -7.73
N ASP A 230 -0.71 -4.67 -9.02
CA ASP A 230 0.45 -4.71 -9.92
C ASP A 230 1.52 -3.69 -9.49
N VAL A 231 1.13 -2.50 -9.02
CA VAL A 231 2.07 -1.52 -8.41
C VAL A 231 2.82 -2.14 -7.23
N LEU A 232 2.11 -2.80 -6.31
CA LEU A 232 2.71 -3.42 -5.13
C LEU A 232 3.63 -4.60 -5.50
N TRP A 233 3.24 -5.36 -6.50
CA TRP A 233 4.03 -6.48 -7.02
C TRP A 233 5.31 -6.00 -7.68
N ALA A 234 5.22 -5.03 -8.60
CA ALA A 234 6.37 -4.44 -9.28
C ALA A 234 7.38 -3.77 -8.33
N MET A 235 6.91 -3.23 -7.21
CA MET A 235 7.81 -2.74 -6.17
C MET A 235 8.66 -3.87 -5.59
N LEU A 236 8.09 -5.04 -5.32
CA LEU A 236 8.83 -6.18 -4.77
C LEU A 236 9.76 -6.80 -5.82
N ASP A 237 9.34 -6.90 -7.09
CA ASP A 237 10.21 -7.31 -8.20
C ASP A 237 11.47 -6.41 -8.27
N ALA A 238 11.28 -5.10 -8.15
CA ALA A 238 12.38 -4.15 -8.18
C ALA A 238 13.32 -4.28 -6.97
N ILE A 239 12.77 -4.54 -5.79
CA ILE A 239 13.55 -4.75 -4.57
C ILE A 239 14.32 -6.07 -4.65
N GLU A 240 13.68 -7.17 -5.03
CA GLU A 240 14.30 -8.48 -5.14
C GLU A 240 15.49 -8.45 -6.13
N ARG A 241 15.31 -7.80 -7.27
CA ARG A 241 16.37 -7.62 -8.26
C ARG A 241 17.53 -6.76 -7.75
N ALA A 242 17.24 -5.75 -6.90
CA ALA A 242 18.26 -4.84 -6.41
C ALA A 242 19.07 -5.43 -5.23
N TYR A 243 18.53 -6.39 -4.53
CA TYR A 243 19.15 -7.02 -3.35
C TYR A 243 19.23 -8.55 -3.49
N PRO A 244 19.98 -9.07 -4.51
CA PRO A 244 20.21 -10.50 -4.68
C PRO A 244 21.05 -11.06 -3.53
N ASP A 245 21.02 -12.39 -3.34
CA ASP A 245 21.69 -13.06 -2.22
C ASP A 245 23.22 -12.86 -2.23
N ASP A 246 23.81 -12.65 -3.39
CA ASP A 246 25.25 -12.43 -3.65
C ASP A 246 25.65 -10.95 -3.77
N LEU A 247 24.79 -10.01 -3.34
CA LEU A 247 25.08 -8.58 -3.41
C LEU A 247 26.39 -8.25 -2.66
N PRO A 248 27.37 -7.57 -3.30
CA PRO A 248 28.62 -7.14 -2.66
C PRO A 248 28.36 -6.25 -1.42
N GLU A 249 29.22 -6.37 -0.39
CA GLU A 249 29.03 -5.70 0.89
C GLU A 249 29.00 -4.17 0.75
N GLU A 250 29.82 -3.59 -0.11
CA GLU A 250 29.89 -2.17 -0.41
C GLU A 250 28.62 -1.59 -1.05
N ALA A 251 27.76 -2.44 -1.64
CA ALA A 251 26.50 -2.04 -2.27
C ALA A 251 25.27 -2.20 -1.31
N ARG A 252 25.49 -2.74 -0.11
CA ARG A 252 24.40 -3.00 0.86
C ARG A 252 23.98 -1.73 1.60
N PRO A 253 22.67 -1.58 1.91
CA PRO A 253 22.15 -0.48 2.72
C PRO A 253 22.50 -0.61 4.22
#